data_5d908fc9d54e52b7fe7133b09f5e7f71
#
_entry.id   5d908fc9d54e52b7fe7133b09f5e7f71
#
_cell.length_a   1.000
_cell.length_b   1.000
_cell.length_c   1.000
_cell.angle_alpha   90.00
_cell.angle_beta   90.00
_cell.angle_gamma   90.00
#
_symmetry.space_group_name_H-M   'P 1'
#
loop_
_entity.id
_entity.type
_entity.pdbx_description
1 polymer ?
#
loop_
_entity_poly.entity_id
_entity_poly.type
_entity_poly.pdbx_seq_one_letter_code
_entity_poly.pdbx_strand_id
1 'polypeptide(L)'
;PEVWVYFGTYTRQKESEGIYVSKLNLDTGNLSKPVLAAEGDNPSFLTILPDSRRLVAVEETNDYKDKSSGSLASYIIDESKGSLRLINRISTKGGAPCHISADPSGRHVFFANYVGGSIGSASVSNDGVLGLSSFSQHSGSSVLPRQKSPHAHSIDLDPSGKFIVCADLGLDKLMIYKYDSSNGKLAANDFASAKVKSGNGPRHFAFSNDGKFGYTNNEVTSSVTAFSFDASSGKMKELQTLSTIPEEWAKKRNSTAELLMHPSGRFLYCSNRGHDSIAAYGLDPATGKMNLVEVQVLGVKTPRGFGIDPSGRYLIAGGQNSNDVRVFRINA
;
A
#
# COMPACT_ATOMS: atom_id res chain seq x y z
N PRO A 1 -7.76 13.22 -22.17
CA PRO A 1 -8.38 12.05 -21.57
C PRO A 1 -8.56 12.27 -20.05
N GLU A 2 -9.64 11.67 -19.50
CA GLU A 2 -9.96 11.74 -18.08
C GLU A 2 -9.93 10.33 -17.46
N VAL A 3 -9.51 10.26 -16.20
CA VAL A 3 -9.53 9.02 -15.40
C VAL A 3 -10.22 9.25 -14.08
N TRP A 4 -10.84 8.18 -13.53
CA TRP A 4 -11.41 8.19 -12.20
C TRP A 4 -10.29 8.04 -11.16
N VAL A 5 -10.35 8.83 -10.09
CA VAL A 5 -9.46 8.77 -8.93
C VAL A 5 -10.32 8.53 -7.70
N TYR A 6 -10.07 7.43 -7.01
CA TYR A 6 -10.80 7.06 -5.79
C TYR A 6 -9.98 7.38 -4.55
N PHE A 7 -10.65 7.89 -3.53
CA PHE A 7 -10.06 8.25 -2.24
C PHE A 7 -10.71 7.42 -1.14
N GLY A 8 -9.91 6.59 -0.48
CA GLY A 8 -10.29 5.97 0.76
C GLY A 8 -10.16 6.96 1.93
N THR A 9 -10.99 6.82 2.95
CA THR A 9 -11.01 7.73 4.09
C THR A 9 -11.13 7.00 5.41
N TYR A 10 -10.84 7.72 6.52
CA TYR A 10 -11.23 7.30 7.85
C TYR A 10 -12.56 7.97 8.23
N THR A 11 -13.56 7.17 8.58
CA THR A 11 -14.92 7.64 8.86
C THR A 11 -15.24 7.77 10.35
N ARG A 12 -14.33 7.35 11.24
CA ARG A 12 -14.54 7.36 12.70
C ARG A 12 -14.85 8.73 13.29
N GLN A 13 -14.31 9.80 12.70
CA GLN A 13 -14.53 11.17 13.15
C GLN A 13 -15.76 11.83 12.54
N LYS A 14 -16.52 11.09 11.70
CA LYS A 14 -17.73 11.54 11.00
C LYS A 14 -17.53 12.73 10.05
N GLU A 15 -16.30 13.06 9.70
CA GLU A 15 -15.98 14.09 8.69
C GLU A 15 -16.04 13.52 7.26
N SER A 16 -15.99 12.20 7.14
CA SER A 16 -16.07 11.44 5.89
C SER A 16 -17.04 10.27 6.05
N GLU A 17 -17.65 9.85 4.94
CA GLU A 17 -18.71 8.84 4.93
C GLU A 17 -18.27 7.52 4.26
N GLY A 18 -17.11 7.52 3.56
CA GLY A 18 -16.67 6.32 2.86
C GLY A 18 -15.63 6.58 1.79
N ILE A 19 -15.85 6.02 0.61
CA ILE A 19 -15.00 6.18 -0.56
C ILE A 19 -15.51 7.33 -1.42
N TYR A 20 -14.61 8.26 -1.77
CA TYR A 20 -14.91 9.38 -2.66
C TYR A 20 -14.29 9.17 -4.03
N VAL A 21 -14.82 9.84 -5.05
CA VAL A 21 -14.32 9.79 -6.42
C VAL A 21 -14.25 11.19 -7.05
N SER A 22 -13.21 11.40 -7.83
CA SER A 22 -12.99 12.57 -8.68
C SER A 22 -12.62 12.15 -10.10
N LYS A 23 -12.72 13.08 -11.05
CA LYS A 23 -12.11 12.95 -12.37
C LYS A 23 -10.81 13.75 -12.45
N LEU A 24 -9.74 13.12 -12.88
CA LEU A 24 -8.49 13.78 -13.24
C LEU A 24 -8.39 13.93 -14.74
N ASN A 25 -8.26 15.17 -15.21
CA ASN A 25 -7.94 15.45 -16.60
C ASN A 25 -6.43 15.31 -16.83
N LEU A 26 -6.02 14.32 -17.63
CA LEU A 26 -4.62 14.00 -17.86
C LEU A 26 -3.86 15.02 -18.71
N ASP A 27 -4.54 15.93 -19.41
CA ASP A 27 -3.87 16.97 -20.20
C ASP A 27 -3.56 18.21 -19.36
N THR A 28 -4.44 18.56 -18.42
CA THR A 28 -4.33 19.77 -17.61
C THR A 28 -3.89 19.53 -16.17
N GLY A 29 -4.07 18.31 -15.64
CA GLY A 29 -3.88 17.99 -14.22
C GLY A 29 -5.04 18.45 -13.32
N ASN A 30 -6.12 18.96 -13.89
CA ASN A 30 -7.29 19.41 -13.13
C ASN A 30 -8.02 18.21 -12.53
N LEU A 31 -8.25 18.28 -11.23
CA LEU A 31 -9.02 17.29 -10.46
C LEU A 31 -10.40 17.88 -10.15
N SER A 32 -11.48 17.14 -10.47
CA SER A 32 -12.83 17.58 -10.11
C SER A 32 -13.05 17.52 -8.61
N LYS A 33 -14.04 18.24 -8.10
CA LYS A 33 -14.44 18.15 -6.68
C LYS A 33 -14.82 16.69 -6.36
N PRO A 34 -14.31 16.12 -5.26
CA PRO A 34 -14.67 14.77 -4.82
C PRO A 34 -16.16 14.66 -4.50
N VAL A 35 -16.77 13.57 -4.91
CA VAL A 35 -18.15 13.20 -4.54
C VAL A 35 -18.14 11.82 -3.90
N LEU A 36 -19.10 11.53 -3.00
CA LEU A 36 -19.23 10.23 -2.38
C LEU A 36 -19.54 9.17 -3.44
N ALA A 37 -18.69 8.14 -3.53
CA ALA A 37 -18.85 7.01 -4.44
C ALA A 37 -19.56 5.84 -3.76
N ALA A 38 -19.24 5.57 -2.49
CA ALA A 38 -19.91 4.59 -1.62
C ALA A 38 -19.64 4.88 -0.15
N GLU A 39 -20.63 4.59 0.70
CA GLU A 39 -20.44 4.56 2.15
C GLU A 39 -19.61 3.34 2.57
N GLY A 40 -18.84 3.47 3.67
CA GLY A 40 -18.03 2.39 4.21
C GLY A 40 -17.37 2.75 5.54
N ASP A 41 -16.99 1.72 6.30
CA ASP A 41 -16.36 1.89 7.61
C ASP A 41 -14.84 1.93 7.51
N ASN A 42 -14.25 3.12 7.55
CA ASN A 42 -12.80 3.33 7.40
C ASN A 42 -12.20 2.61 6.18
N PRO A 43 -12.69 2.86 4.95
CA PRO A 43 -12.08 2.29 3.74
C PRO A 43 -10.72 2.94 3.48
N SER A 44 -9.73 2.62 4.31
CA SER A 44 -8.44 3.33 4.39
C SER A 44 -7.48 2.98 3.26
N PHE A 45 -7.68 1.86 2.57
CA PHE A 45 -6.87 1.43 1.42
C PHE A 45 -7.71 0.72 0.37
N LEU A 46 -7.41 0.99 -0.91
CA LEU A 46 -8.21 0.54 -2.05
C LEU A 46 -7.31 -0.11 -3.12
N THR A 47 -7.85 -1.07 -3.86
CA THR A 47 -7.27 -1.54 -5.11
C THR A 47 -8.33 -1.63 -6.20
N ILE A 48 -8.03 -1.10 -7.39
CA ILE A 48 -8.84 -1.31 -8.59
C ILE A 48 -8.32 -2.57 -9.25
N LEU A 49 -9.23 -3.48 -9.59
CA LEU A 49 -8.83 -4.72 -10.26
C LEU A 49 -8.40 -4.44 -11.70
N PRO A 50 -7.58 -5.32 -12.32
CA PRO A 50 -7.02 -5.10 -13.65
C PRO A 50 -8.06 -4.89 -14.77
N ASP A 51 -9.30 -5.35 -14.59
CA ASP A 51 -10.40 -5.11 -15.53
C ASP A 51 -10.95 -3.67 -15.49
N SER A 52 -10.49 -2.87 -14.53
CA SER A 52 -10.94 -1.47 -14.29
C SER A 52 -12.44 -1.32 -14.00
N ARG A 53 -13.16 -2.42 -13.74
CA ARG A 53 -14.61 -2.45 -13.49
C ARG A 53 -14.96 -2.75 -12.05
N ARG A 54 -13.99 -3.21 -11.28
CA ARG A 54 -14.18 -3.61 -9.90
C ARG A 54 -13.13 -2.96 -9.00
N LEU A 55 -13.57 -2.64 -7.80
CA LEU A 55 -12.72 -2.09 -6.74
C LEU A 55 -12.91 -2.94 -5.48
N VAL A 56 -11.81 -3.23 -4.78
CA VAL A 56 -11.86 -3.84 -3.46
C VAL A 56 -11.21 -2.90 -2.45
N ALA A 57 -11.89 -2.70 -1.33
CA ALA A 57 -11.43 -1.87 -0.22
C ALA A 57 -11.20 -2.72 1.02
N VAL A 58 -10.22 -2.37 1.84
CA VAL A 58 -10.23 -2.78 3.24
C VAL A 58 -11.24 -1.91 4.01
N GLU A 59 -11.86 -2.47 5.02
CA GLU A 59 -12.58 -1.71 6.06
C GLU A 59 -11.79 -1.88 7.36
N GLU A 60 -10.99 -0.85 7.70
CA GLU A 60 -10.01 -0.87 8.81
C GLU A 60 -10.68 -0.75 10.17
N THR A 61 -11.37 -1.84 10.56
CA THR A 61 -12.10 -1.97 11.82
C THR A 61 -11.62 -3.18 12.62
N ASN A 62 -12.16 -3.37 13.84
CA ASN A 62 -11.81 -4.49 14.72
C ASN A 62 -13.03 -5.29 15.19
N ASP A 63 -14.20 -5.04 14.62
CA ASP A 63 -15.49 -5.50 15.16
C ASP A 63 -16.46 -6.01 14.08
N TYR A 64 -15.96 -6.30 12.88
CA TYR A 64 -16.79 -6.84 11.80
C TYR A 64 -17.24 -8.28 12.11
N LYS A 65 -18.53 -8.46 12.43
CA LYS A 65 -19.21 -9.74 12.76
C LYS A 65 -18.55 -10.55 13.88
N ASP A 66 -17.23 -10.58 13.96
CA ASP A 66 -16.43 -11.25 14.97
C ASP A 66 -15.57 -10.25 15.74
N LYS A 67 -15.28 -10.49 17.02
CA LYS A 67 -14.34 -9.67 17.78
C LYS A 67 -12.94 -9.81 17.16
N SER A 68 -12.25 -8.69 16.99
CA SER A 68 -10.90 -8.60 16.43
C SER A 68 -10.79 -8.92 14.93
N SER A 69 -11.81 -8.62 14.15
CA SER A 69 -11.77 -8.72 12.69
C SER A 69 -12.22 -7.41 12.03
N GLY A 70 -11.54 -7.03 10.95
CA GLY A 70 -12.08 -6.09 9.97
C GLY A 70 -12.67 -6.83 8.78
N SER A 71 -12.88 -6.13 7.67
CA SER A 71 -13.47 -6.70 6.47
C SER A 71 -12.80 -6.23 5.18
N LEU A 72 -13.04 -6.96 4.10
CA LEU A 72 -12.88 -6.51 2.72
C LEU A 72 -14.26 -6.27 2.14
N ALA A 73 -14.43 -5.17 1.41
CA ALA A 73 -15.63 -4.84 0.67
C ALA A 73 -15.34 -4.79 -0.83
N SER A 74 -16.11 -5.51 -1.64
CA SER A 74 -16.00 -5.53 -3.09
C SER A 74 -17.10 -4.70 -3.72
N TYR A 75 -16.74 -3.94 -4.76
CA TYR A 75 -17.63 -3.04 -5.48
C TYR A 75 -17.52 -3.22 -6.98
N ILE A 76 -18.63 -3.00 -7.70
CA ILE A 76 -18.63 -2.75 -9.14
C ILE A 76 -18.60 -1.23 -9.38
N ILE A 77 -17.81 -0.80 -10.36
CA ILE A 77 -17.65 0.60 -10.76
C ILE A 77 -18.69 0.91 -11.85
N ASP A 78 -19.50 1.95 -11.66
CA ASP A 78 -20.26 2.57 -12.74
C ASP A 78 -19.30 3.42 -13.61
N GLU A 79 -18.97 2.93 -14.79
CA GLU A 79 -17.98 3.56 -15.66
C GLU A 79 -18.39 5.00 -16.08
N SER A 80 -19.70 5.29 -16.10
CA SER A 80 -20.22 6.61 -16.52
C SER A 80 -20.19 7.64 -15.41
N LYS A 81 -20.35 7.22 -14.15
CA LYS A 81 -20.50 8.10 -12.97
C LYS A 81 -19.35 8.01 -11.99
N GLY A 82 -18.56 6.93 -12.05
CA GLY A 82 -17.54 6.61 -11.06
C GLY A 82 -18.12 6.14 -9.70
N SER A 83 -19.44 6.07 -9.56
CA SER A 83 -20.05 5.55 -8.32
C SER A 83 -19.80 4.07 -8.14
N LEU A 84 -19.85 3.62 -6.89
CA LEU A 84 -19.56 2.25 -6.49
C LEU A 84 -20.83 1.55 -5.97
N ARG A 85 -21.10 0.36 -6.48
CA ARG A 85 -22.17 -0.50 -5.96
C ARG A 85 -21.57 -1.69 -5.23
N LEU A 86 -21.86 -1.81 -3.94
CA LEU A 86 -21.39 -2.92 -3.12
C LEU A 86 -21.86 -4.27 -3.67
N ILE A 87 -20.95 -5.23 -3.74
CA ILE A 87 -21.22 -6.63 -4.10
C ILE A 87 -21.33 -7.46 -2.84
N ASN A 88 -20.24 -7.61 -2.08
CA ASN A 88 -20.25 -8.29 -0.79
C ASN A 88 -19.13 -7.82 0.14
N ARG A 89 -19.20 -8.28 1.39
CA ARG A 89 -18.16 -8.12 2.40
C ARG A 89 -17.76 -9.48 2.97
N ILE A 90 -16.46 -9.64 3.24
CA ILE A 90 -15.95 -10.82 3.95
C ILE A 90 -15.06 -10.40 5.13
N SER A 91 -15.04 -11.22 6.19
CA SER A 91 -14.10 -11.04 7.32
C SER A 91 -12.66 -11.29 6.89
N THR A 92 -11.73 -10.44 7.35
CA THR A 92 -10.28 -10.63 7.19
C THR A 92 -9.68 -11.55 8.24
N LYS A 93 -10.47 -12.05 9.22
CA LYS A 93 -10.03 -12.89 10.36
C LYS A 93 -8.97 -12.23 11.27
N GLY A 94 -8.63 -10.97 11.02
CA GLY A 94 -7.71 -10.16 11.80
C GLY A 94 -8.16 -8.71 11.88
N GLY A 95 -7.77 -8.01 12.94
CA GLY A 95 -8.17 -6.63 13.17
C GLY A 95 -7.38 -5.63 12.35
N ALA A 96 -8.04 -4.54 11.98
CA ALA A 96 -7.51 -3.40 11.24
C ALA A 96 -6.77 -3.81 9.95
N PRO A 97 -7.45 -4.39 8.94
CA PRO A 97 -6.87 -4.52 7.61
C PRO A 97 -6.54 -3.15 7.07
N CYS A 98 -5.27 -2.93 6.67
CA CYS A 98 -4.77 -1.60 6.32
C CYS A 98 -4.13 -1.52 4.93
N HIS A 99 -4.00 -2.63 4.24
CA HIS A 99 -3.45 -2.69 2.87
C HIS A 99 -4.10 -3.82 2.09
N ILE A 100 -4.28 -3.59 0.79
CA ILE A 100 -4.79 -4.57 -0.17
C ILE A 100 -4.10 -4.39 -1.51
N SER A 101 -3.73 -5.50 -2.16
CA SER A 101 -3.25 -5.56 -3.53
C SER A 101 -3.97 -6.65 -4.32
N ALA A 102 -3.84 -6.63 -5.64
CA ALA A 102 -4.48 -7.63 -6.50
C ALA A 102 -3.43 -8.37 -7.36
N ASP A 103 -3.72 -9.61 -7.72
CA ASP A 103 -2.95 -10.30 -8.73
C ASP A 103 -3.27 -9.76 -10.14
N PRO A 104 -2.35 -9.91 -11.11
CA PRO A 104 -2.55 -9.38 -12.48
C PRO A 104 -3.76 -9.96 -13.22
N SER A 105 -4.28 -11.12 -12.81
CA SER A 105 -5.48 -11.72 -13.40
C SER A 105 -6.79 -11.15 -12.81
N GLY A 106 -6.71 -10.45 -11.68
CA GLY A 106 -7.87 -9.96 -10.94
C GLY A 106 -8.71 -11.06 -10.29
N ARG A 107 -8.18 -12.29 -10.17
CA ARG A 107 -8.86 -13.41 -9.54
C ARG A 107 -8.59 -13.55 -8.05
N HIS A 108 -7.54 -12.90 -7.57
CA HIS A 108 -7.18 -12.90 -6.16
C HIS A 108 -6.78 -11.50 -5.71
N VAL A 109 -7.10 -11.20 -4.46
CA VAL A 109 -6.60 -10.05 -3.72
C VAL A 109 -5.88 -10.51 -2.47
N PHE A 110 -4.90 -9.74 -2.03
CA PHE A 110 -4.07 -10.00 -0.85
C PHE A 110 -4.25 -8.86 0.14
N PHE A 111 -4.33 -9.15 1.43
CA PHE A 111 -4.57 -8.14 2.46
C PHE A 111 -3.68 -8.35 3.69
N ALA A 112 -3.37 -7.26 4.37
CA ALA A 112 -2.58 -7.22 5.59
C ALA A 112 -3.40 -6.61 6.74
N ASN A 113 -3.45 -7.28 7.89
CA ASN A 113 -4.13 -6.88 9.11
C ASN A 113 -3.12 -6.31 10.11
N TYR A 114 -3.16 -5.01 10.35
CA TYR A 114 -2.19 -4.34 11.22
C TYR A 114 -2.31 -4.74 12.69
N VAL A 115 -3.51 -4.60 13.26
CA VAL A 115 -3.77 -4.97 14.67
C VAL A 115 -3.73 -6.48 14.83
N GLY A 116 -4.25 -7.22 13.86
CA GLY A 116 -4.24 -8.68 13.86
C GLY A 116 -2.84 -9.30 13.69
N GLY A 117 -1.88 -8.55 13.12
CA GLY A 117 -0.54 -9.08 12.82
C GLY A 117 -0.58 -10.31 11.92
N SER A 118 -1.40 -10.27 10.89
CA SER A 118 -1.69 -11.41 10.01
C SER A 118 -1.91 -10.95 8.58
N ILE A 119 -1.88 -11.90 7.66
CA ILE A 119 -2.17 -11.66 6.25
C ILE A 119 -3.18 -12.67 5.73
N GLY A 120 -3.75 -12.38 4.58
CA GLY A 120 -4.58 -13.34 3.87
C GLY A 120 -4.71 -13.03 2.39
N SER A 121 -5.39 -13.93 1.72
CA SER A 121 -5.84 -13.76 0.34
C SER A 121 -7.30 -14.10 0.21
N ALA A 122 -7.95 -13.50 -0.77
CA ALA A 122 -9.33 -13.81 -1.13
C ALA A 122 -9.46 -14.00 -2.64
N SER A 123 -10.26 -14.98 -3.04
CA SER A 123 -10.67 -15.14 -4.43
C SER A 123 -11.70 -14.08 -4.81
N VAL A 124 -11.68 -13.68 -6.07
CA VAL A 124 -12.65 -12.76 -6.67
C VAL A 124 -13.31 -13.49 -7.83
N SER A 125 -14.60 -13.77 -7.74
CA SER A 125 -15.36 -14.39 -8.83
C SER A 125 -15.53 -13.42 -10.02
N ASN A 126 -15.99 -13.91 -11.15
CA ASN A 126 -16.29 -13.06 -12.31
C ASN A 126 -17.32 -11.96 -11.99
N ASP A 127 -18.25 -12.23 -11.08
CA ASP A 127 -19.26 -11.27 -10.60
C ASP A 127 -18.73 -10.36 -9.47
N GLY A 128 -17.45 -10.50 -9.11
CA GLY A 128 -16.78 -9.70 -8.09
C GLY A 128 -17.04 -10.17 -6.64
N VAL A 129 -17.65 -11.34 -6.45
CA VAL A 129 -17.88 -11.87 -5.11
C VAL A 129 -16.57 -12.36 -4.50
N LEU A 130 -16.27 -11.87 -3.29
CA LEU A 130 -15.10 -12.28 -2.52
C LEU A 130 -15.35 -13.56 -1.74
N GLY A 131 -14.33 -14.43 -1.69
CA GLY A 131 -14.26 -15.60 -0.82
C GLY A 131 -12.87 -15.75 -0.22
N LEU A 132 -12.74 -15.98 1.09
CA LEU A 132 -11.45 -16.16 1.75
C LEU A 132 -10.74 -17.40 1.21
N SER A 133 -9.48 -17.26 0.74
CA SER A 133 -8.68 -18.35 0.17
C SER A 133 -7.56 -18.80 1.11
N SER A 134 -6.92 -17.88 1.82
CA SER A 134 -5.81 -18.16 2.70
C SER A 134 -5.74 -17.18 3.86
N PHE A 135 -5.20 -17.63 5.00
CA PHE A 135 -4.93 -16.80 6.17
C PHE A 135 -3.64 -17.29 6.82
N SER A 136 -2.77 -16.36 7.24
CA SER A 136 -1.54 -16.66 7.93
C SER A 136 -1.31 -15.68 9.09
N GLN A 137 -1.18 -16.23 10.30
CA GLN A 137 -0.89 -15.45 11.50
C GLN A 137 0.63 -15.32 11.63
N HIS A 138 1.14 -14.09 11.77
CA HIS A 138 2.52 -13.85 12.13
C HIS A 138 2.74 -14.01 13.63
N SER A 139 3.99 -14.28 14.03
CA SER A 139 4.40 -14.41 15.43
C SER A 139 5.78 -13.80 15.66
N GLY A 140 6.01 -13.32 16.86
CA GLY A 140 7.27 -12.70 17.26
C GLY A 140 7.12 -11.24 17.68
N SER A 141 8.25 -10.56 17.81
CA SER A 141 8.35 -9.16 18.25
C SER A 141 9.67 -8.55 17.80
N SER A 142 9.87 -7.26 18.06
CA SER A 142 11.14 -6.56 17.90
C SER A 142 11.40 -5.61 19.07
N VAL A 143 12.30 -4.65 18.89
CA VAL A 143 12.96 -3.93 20.00
C VAL A 143 12.16 -2.78 20.59
N LEU A 144 11.18 -2.23 19.87
CA LEU A 144 10.43 -1.05 20.34
C LEU A 144 9.15 -1.43 21.11
N PRO A 145 8.65 -0.56 22.00
CA PRO A 145 7.39 -0.82 22.73
C PRO A 145 6.20 -1.10 21.80
N ARG A 146 6.13 -0.49 20.61
CA ARG A 146 5.08 -0.74 19.62
C ARG A 146 5.31 -1.99 18.78
N GLN A 147 6.44 -2.68 18.95
CA GLN A 147 6.83 -3.91 18.25
C GLN A 147 6.75 -5.14 19.15
N LYS A 148 5.89 -5.14 20.18
CA LYS A 148 5.69 -6.30 21.07
C LYS A 148 4.92 -7.43 20.41
N SER A 149 4.29 -7.18 19.27
CA SER A 149 3.56 -8.14 18.45
C SER A 149 3.76 -7.83 16.97
N PRO A 150 3.41 -8.74 16.05
CA PRO A 150 3.41 -8.49 14.63
C PRO A 150 2.42 -7.38 14.25
N HIS A 151 2.76 -6.61 13.22
CA HIS A 151 1.94 -5.56 12.62
C HIS A 151 2.14 -5.57 11.11
N ALA A 152 1.51 -6.52 10.40
CA ALA A 152 1.54 -6.62 8.96
C ALA A 152 0.92 -5.36 8.34
N HIS A 153 1.67 -4.63 7.51
CA HIS A 153 1.26 -3.30 7.04
C HIS A 153 1.12 -3.17 5.52
N SER A 154 1.81 -3.98 4.74
CA SER A 154 1.59 -4.10 3.30
C SER A 154 1.78 -5.53 2.83
N ILE A 155 1.27 -5.83 1.66
CA ILE A 155 1.36 -7.15 1.04
C ILE A 155 1.33 -7.00 -0.48
N ASP A 156 2.35 -7.51 -1.18
CA ASP A 156 2.57 -7.25 -2.59
C ASP A 156 3.05 -8.52 -3.30
N LEU A 157 2.48 -8.79 -4.48
CA LEU A 157 2.89 -9.89 -5.34
C LEU A 157 4.10 -9.46 -6.19
N ASP A 158 5.10 -10.33 -6.29
CA ASP A 158 6.24 -10.10 -7.16
C ASP A 158 5.84 -10.13 -8.65
N PRO A 159 6.58 -9.44 -9.55
CA PRO A 159 6.25 -9.40 -10.97
C PRO A 159 6.25 -10.75 -11.67
N SER A 160 6.95 -11.78 -11.13
CA SER A 160 6.89 -13.15 -11.68
C SER A 160 5.62 -13.90 -11.29
N GLY A 161 4.84 -13.38 -10.34
CA GLY A 161 3.60 -13.98 -9.86
C GLY A 161 3.79 -15.22 -8.99
N LYS A 162 4.96 -15.39 -8.35
CA LYS A 162 5.29 -16.59 -7.56
C LYS A 162 5.38 -16.32 -6.06
N PHE A 163 5.73 -15.11 -5.67
CA PHE A 163 6.00 -14.75 -4.30
C PHE A 163 5.20 -13.54 -3.84
N ILE A 164 4.74 -13.62 -2.61
CA ILE A 164 4.16 -12.48 -1.88
C ILE A 164 5.21 -11.98 -0.89
N VAL A 165 5.39 -10.66 -0.82
CA VAL A 165 6.18 -9.99 0.21
C VAL A 165 5.25 -9.15 1.07
N CYS A 166 5.32 -9.36 2.38
CA CYS A 166 4.58 -8.58 3.38
C CYS A 166 5.57 -7.81 4.26
N ALA A 167 5.44 -6.50 4.35
CA ALA A 167 6.17 -5.70 5.33
C ALA A 167 5.49 -5.81 6.69
N ASP A 168 6.20 -6.38 7.69
CA ASP A 168 5.69 -6.45 9.06
C ASP A 168 6.49 -5.50 9.96
N LEU A 169 5.84 -4.39 10.31
CA LEU A 169 6.38 -3.32 11.14
C LEU A 169 6.76 -3.82 12.54
N GLY A 170 5.97 -4.72 13.11
CA GLY A 170 6.18 -5.24 14.45
C GLY A 170 7.35 -6.20 14.55
N LEU A 171 7.74 -6.83 13.44
CA LEU A 171 8.80 -7.83 13.39
C LEU A 171 10.15 -7.31 12.87
N ASP A 172 10.18 -6.08 12.29
CA ASP A 172 11.32 -5.58 11.50
C ASP A 172 11.70 -6.53 10.36
N LYS A 173 10.69 -7.09 9.68
CA LYS A 173 10.87 -8.09 8.62
C LYS A 173 9.98 -7.83 7.42
N LEU A 174 10.50 -8.26 6.27
CA LEU A 174 9.72 -8.54 5.07
C LEU A 174 9.45 -10.04 5.07
N MET A 175 8.21 -10.45 5.32
CA MET A 175 7.80 -11.86 5.33
C MET A 175 7.52 -12.31 3.90
N ILE A 176 7.99 -13.50 3.51
CA ILE A 176 7.97 -13.98 2.12
C ILE A 176 7.20 -15.30 2.05
N TYR A 177 6.23 -15.37 1.14
CA TYR A 177 5.35 -16.51 0.94
C TYR A 177 5.39 -16.96 -0.52
N LYS A 178 5.25 -18.27 -0.77
CA LYS A 178 4.93 -18.82 -2.08
C LYS A 178 3.44 -18.60 -2.36
N TYR A 179 3.11 -18.17 -3.55
CA TYR A 179 1.74 -17.96 -4.00
C TYR A 179 1.33 -18.98 -5.06
N ASP A 180 0.19 -19.62 -4.84
CA ASP A 180 -0.44 -20.51 -5.82
C ASP A 180 -1.58 -19.77 -6.54
N SER A 181 -1.33 -19.36 -7.77
CA SER A 181 -2.29 -18.61 -8.59
C SER A 181 -3.51 -19.44 -9.03
N SER A 182 -3.50 -20.75 -8.85
CA SER A 182 -4.64 -21.62 -9.20
C SER A 182 -5.78 -21.55 -8.16
N ASN A 183 -5.44 -21.29 -6.88
CA ASN A 183 -6.38 -21.35 -5.77
C ASN A 183 -6.25 -20.20 -4.76
N GLY A 184 -5.29 -19.29 -4.97
CA GLY A 184 -5.05 -18.15 -4.09
C GLY A 184 -4.32 -18.45 -2.79
N LYS A 185 -3.83 -19.67 -2.58
CA LYS A 185 -3.18 -20.06 -1.33
C LYS A 185 -1.79 -19.46 -1.17
N LEU A 186 -1.48 -19.09 0.06
CA LEU A 186 -0.16 -18.63 0.50
C LEU A 186 0.48 -19.74 1.35
N ALA A 187 1.72 -20.10 1.03
CA ALA A 187 2.49 -21.10 1.75
C ALA A 187 3.84 -20.51 2.19
N ALA A 188 4.41 -21.04 3.27
CA ALA A 188 5.73 -20.64 3.73
C ALA A 188 6.78 -20.81 2.63
N ASN A 189 7.70 -19.84 2.51
CA ASN A 189 8.86 -19.94 1.62
C ASN A 189 10.07 -20.47 2.39
N ASP A 190 11.03 -21.08 1.68
CA ASP A 190 12.28 -21.56 2.27
C ASP A 190 13.14 -20.41 2.82
N PHE A 191 13.12 -19.25 2.12
CA PHE A 191 13.61 -17.97 2.62
C PHE A 191 12.43 -17.18 3.19
N ALA A 192 11.99 -17.56 4.39
CA ALA A 192 10.73 -17.07 4.98
C ALA A 192 10.69 -15.57 5.25
N SER A 193 11.83 -14.88 5.36
CA SER A 193 11.88 -13.44 5.54
C SER A 193 13.23 -12.80 5.21
N ALA A 194 13.21 -11.50 4.88
CA ALA A 194 14.37 -10.61 4.95
C ALA A 194 14.20 -9.64 6.14
N LYS A 195 15.30 -9.25 6.76
CA LYS A 195 15.30 -8.33 7.90
C LYS A 195 15.68 -6.92 7.45
N VAL A 196 15.06 -5.91 8.06
CA VAL A 196 15.61 -4.57 8.15
C VAL A 196 16.33 -4.38 9.48
N LYS A 197 17.06 -3.27 9.64
CA LYS A 197 17.69 -2.92 10.92
C LYS A 197 16.61 -2.84 12.01
N SER A 198 16.91 -3.42 13.18
CA SER A 198 15.98 -3.43 14.34
C SER A 198 15.54 -2.02 14.73
N GLY A 199 14.25 -1.83 14.91
CA GLY A 199 13.61 -0.54 15.20
C GLY A 199 13.25 0.27 13.97
N ASN A 200 13.50 -0.22 12.76
CA ASN A 200 13.13 0.49 11.53
C ASN A 200 11.62 0.52 11.28
N GLY A 201 10.92 -0.59 11.52
CA GLY A 201 9.48 -0.72 11.29
C GLY A 201 9.11 -0.62 9.80
N PRO A 202 9.39 -1.65 8.98
CA PRO A 202 9.02 -1.65 7.56
C PRO A 202 7.50 -1.56 7.41
N ARG A 203 7.04 -0.72 6.48
CA ARG A 203 5.62 -0.38 6.38
C ARG A 203 5.01 -0.75 5.04
N HIS A 204 5.42 -0.12 3.96
CA HIS A 204 5.02 -0.44 2.59
C HIS A 204 6.20 -1.04 1.82
N PHE A 205 5.88 -1.73 0.75
CA PHE A 205 6.86 -2.39 -0.10
C PHE A 205 6.52 -2.14 -1.58
N ALA A 206 7.53 -2.03 -2.43
CA ALA A 206 7.35 -1.93 -3.87
C ALA A 206 8.45 -2.71 -4.59
N PHE A 207 8.08 -3.50 -5.58
CA PHE A 207 9.03 -4.13 -6.50
C PHE A 207 9.48 -3.16 -7.61
N SER A 208 10.70 -3.34 -8.12
CA SER A 208 11.07 -2.78 -9.43
C SER A 208 10.26 -3.46 -10.54
N ASN A 209 10.04 -2.74 -11.65
CA ASN A 209 9.20 -3.26 -12.75
C ASN A 209 9.74 -4.57 -13.36
N ASP A 210 11.06 -4.77 -13.31
CA ASP A 210 11.72 -6.00 -13.78
C ASP A 210 11.81 -7.12 -12.72
N GLY A 211 11.33 -6.86 -11.51
CA GLY A 211 11.30 -7.83 -10.41
C GLY A 211 12.66 -8.20 -9.83
N LYS A 212 13.74 -7.48 -10.13
CA LYS A 212 15.09 -7.78 -9.59
C LYS A 212 15.36 -7.12 -8.25
N PHE A 213 14.61 -6.07 -7.93
CA PHE A 213 14.80 -5.28 -6.73
C PHE A 213 13.47 -5.06 -6.01
N GLY A 214 13.56 -4.81 -4.69
CA GLY A 214 12.43 -4.42 -3.87
C GLY A 214 12.83 -3.31 -2.90
N TYR A 215 11.88 -2.50 -2.53
CA TYR A 215 12.08 -1.32 -1.68
C TYR A 215 11.04 -1.30 -0.58
N THR A 216 11.45 -1.02 0.65
CA THR A 216 10.53 -0.81 1.77
C THR A 216 10.81 0.51 2.45
N ASN A 217 9.77 1.24 2.80
CA ASN A 217 9.93 2.38 3.69
C ASN A 217 9.84 1.92 5.15
N ASN A 218 10.67 2.53 5.98
CA ASN A 218 10.75 2.27 7.40
C ASN A 218 10.01 3.38 8.15
N GLU A 219 8.87 3.06 8.73
CA GLU A 219 7.98 4.06 9.34
C GLU A 219 8.66 4.81 10.48
N VAL A 220 9.40 4.09 11.32
CA VAL A 220 9.94 4.64 12.57
C VAL A 220 11.18 5.49 12.33
N THR A 221 12.06 5.06 11.44
CA THR A 221 13.35 5.72 11.21
C THR A 221 13.36 6.67 10.02
N SER A 222 12.20 6.88 9.37
CA SER A 222 12.08 7.82 8.23
C SER A 222 13.12 7.55 7.15
N SER A 223 13.15 6.30 6.68
CA SER A 223 14.12 5.84 5.68
C SER A 223 13.48 4.88 4.68
N VAL A 224 14.18 4.63 3.58
CA VAL A 224 13.85 3.58 2.60
C VAL A 224 15.04 2.63 2.50
N THR A 225 14.76 1.32 2.52
CA THR A 225 15.75 0.26 2.34
C THR A 225 15.52 -0.44 1.01
N ALA A 226 16.58 -0.56 0.21
CA ALA A 226 16.60 -1.29 -1.05
C ALA A 226 17.14 -2.71 -0.85
N PHE A 227 16.57 -3.68 -1.59
CA PHE A 227 16.98 -5.08 -1.60
C PHE A 227 17.16 -5.58 -3.03
N SER A 228 18.09 -6.50 -3.24
CA SER A 228 18.02 -7.39 -4.40
C SER A 228 16.97 -8.48 -4.13
N PHE A 229 16.29 -8.92 -5.17
CA PHE A 229 15.29 -9.99 -5.11
C PHE A 229 15.61 -11.08 -6.14
N ASP A 230 15.62 -12.33 -5.70
CA ASP A 230 15.79 -13.50 -6.56
C ASP A 230 14.41 -14.12 -6.84
N ALA A 231 13.86 -13.89 -8.03
CA ALA A 231 12.56 -14.41 -8.45
C ALA A 231 12.50 -15.94 -8.62
N SER A 232 13.62 -16.65 -8.48
CA SER A 232 13.65 -18.13 -8.50
C SER A 232 13.41 -18.73 -7.11
N SER A 233 13.83 -18.04 -6.05
CA SER A 233 13.81 -18.53 -4.67
C SER A 233 13.02 -17.64 -3.69
N GLY A 234 12.72 -16.41 -4.07
CA GLY A 234 12.16 -15.38 -3.18
C GLY A 234 13.20 -14.77 -2.22
N LYS A 235 14.48 -15.12 -2.36
CA LYS A 235 15.53 -14.59 -1.47
C LYS A 235 15.76 -13.11 -1.69
N MET A 236 15.90 -12.37 -0.59
CA MET A 236 16.21 -10.94 -0.57
C MET A 236 17.52 -10.66 0.16
N LYS A 237 18.27 -9.66 -0.33
CA LYS A 237 19.50 -9.17 0.33
C LYS A 237 19.50 -7.65 0.33
N GLU A 238 19.70 -7.04 1.51
CA GLU A 238 19.82 -5.59 1.66
C GLU A 238 20.98 -5.05 0.84
N LEU A 239 20.74 -3.92 0.17
CA LEU A 239 21.70 -3.20 -0.68
C LEU A 239 22.06 -1.84 -0.10
N GLN A 240 21.08 -1.08 0.39
CA GLN A 240 21.25 0.30 0.79
C GLN A 240 20.07 0.78 1.63
N THR A 241 20.31 1.72 2.55
CA THR A 241 19.25 2.45 3.26
C THR A 241 19.54 3.94 3.18
N LEU A 242 18.53 4.76 2.79
CA LEU A 242 18.60 6.22 2.70
C LEU A 242 17.50 6.90 3.51
N SER A 243 17.78 8.11 4.03
CA SER A 243 16.77 8.95 4.70
C SER A 243 15.71 9.43 3.71
N THR A 244 14.48 9.65 4.22
CA THR A 244 13.36 10.29 3.49
C THR A 244 13.20 11.77 3.82
N ILE A 245 13.97 12.27 4.78
CA ILE A 245 13.89 13.65 5.29
C ILE A 245 15.26 14.32 5.26
N PRO A 246 15.31 15.65 5.16
CA PRO A 246 16.55 16.41 5.25
C PRO A 246 17.23 16.25 6.62
N GLU A 247 18.55 16.43 6.68
CA GLU A 247 19.34 16.25 7.89
C GLU A 247 18.89 17.17 9.04
N GLU A 248 18.52 18.40 8.74
CA GLU A 248 18.01 19.38 9.71
C GLU A 248 16.66 18.99 10.31
N TRP A 249 15.97 18.02 9.72
CA TRP A 249 14.71 17.44 10.25
C TRP A 249 14.91 16.17 11.06
N ALA A 250 16.08 15.54 11.04
CA ALA A 250 16.36 14.21 11.60
C ALA A 250 16.02 14.04 13.09
N LYS A 251 15.99 15.14 13.86
CA LYS A 251 15.63 15.14 15.30
C LYS A 251 14.18 15.52 15.56
N LYS A 252 13.40 15.83 14.52
CA LYS A 252 11.99 16.19 14.64
C LYS A 252 11.10 14.96 14.41
N ARG A 253 9.88 15.02 14.94
CA ARG A 253 8.91 13.94 14.76
C ARG A 253 8.56 13.79 13.27
N ASN A 254 8.77 12.62 12.75
CA ASN A 254 8.37 12.22 11.41
C ASN A 254 8.11 10.70 11.36
N SER A 255 7.32 10.27 10.40
CA SER A 255 7.13 8.85 10.09
C SER A 255 6.77 8.70 8.61
N THR A 256 7.33 7.71 7.94
CA THR A 256 6.96 7.43 6.55
C THR A 256 5.57 6.80 6.46
N ALA A 257 4.93 6.89 5.29
CA ALA A 257 3.63 6.28 5.06
C ALA A 257 3.56 5.53 3.73
N GLU A 258 3.23 6.17 2.63
CA GLU A 258 3.10 5.53 1.33
C GLU A 258 4.45 5.40 0.63
N LEU A 259 4.60 4.32 -0.16
CA LEU A 259 5.77 4.07 -1.00
C LEU A 259 5.30 3.54 -2.36
N LEU A 260 5.56 4.30 -3.44
CA LEU A 260 5.14 3.91 -4.78
C LEU A 260 6.28 4.02 -5.79
N MET A 261 6.37 3.01 -6.65
CA MET A 261 7.18 3.01 -7.85
C MET A 261 6.52 3.87 -8.93
N HIS A 262 7.29 4.73 -9.58
CA HIS A 262 6.82 5.43 -10.78
C HIS A 262 6.57 4.43 -11.92
N PRO A 263 5.54 4.60 -12.76
CA PRO A 263 5.26 3.69 -13.88
C PRO A 263 6.44 3.44 -14.82
N SER A 264 7.35 4.42 -14.97
CA SER A 264 8.58 4.24 -15.76
C SER A 264 9.61 3.30 -15.14
N GLY A 265 9.47 2.92 -13.86
CA GLY A 265 10.46 2.14 -13.12
C GLY A 265 11.76 2.90 -12.77
N ARG A 266 11.87 4.19 -13.12
CA ARG A 266 13.09 4.99 -12.90
C ARG A 266 13.11 5.74 -11.58
N PHE A 267 11.95 5.93 -10.94
CA PHE A 267 11.80 6.71 -9.71
C PHE A 267 10.94 5.97 -8.67
N LEU A 268 11.24 6.26 -7.41
CA LEU A 268 10.50 5.78 -6.25
C LEU A 268 10.13 6.97 -5.38
N TYR A 269 8.89 7.00 -4.87
CA TYR A 269 8.38 8.08 -4.03
C TYR A 269 7.95 7.57 -2.67
N CYS A 270 8.26 8.32 -1.61
CA CYS A 270 7.89 7.98 -0.23
C CYS A 270 7.34 9.20 0.49
N SER A 271 6.14 9.10 1.10
CA SER A 271 5.56 10.19 1.86
C SER A 271 6.02 10.23 3.31
N ASN A 272 6.09 11.44 3.88
CA ASN A 272 6.53 11.76 5.24
C ASN A 272 5.42 12.47 6.00
N ARG A 273 4.99 11.90 7.12
CA ARG A 273 4.00 12.48 8.05
C ARG A 273 4.72 13.17 9.20
N GLY A 274 4.63 14.49 9.23
CA GLY A 274 5.35 15.38 10.16
C GLY A 274 6.19 16.41 9.42
N HIS A 275 7.08 16.00 8.52
CA HIS A 275 7.69 16.89 7.53
C HIS A 275 6.71 17.29 6.41
N ASP A 276 5.66 16.48 6.23
CA ASP A 276 4.57 16.71 5.28
C ASP A 276 5.07 16.88 3.84
N SER A 277 5.91 15.93 3.43
CA SER A 277 6.62 15.94 2.14
C SER A 277 6.56 14.58 1.44
N ILE A 278 7.05 14.57 0.21
CA ILE A 278 7.43 13.36 -0.52
C ILE A 278 8.92 13.41 -0.83
N ALA A 279 9.62 12.32 -0.47
CA ALA A 279 10.98 12.05 -0.93
C ALA A 279 10.92 11.33 -2.27
N ALA A 280 11.63 11.84 -3.27
CA ALA A 280 11.79 11.27 -4.60
C ALA A 280 13.21 10.71 -4.77
N TYR A 281 13.30 9.45 -5.18
CA TYR A 281 14.55 8.76 -5.45
C TYR A 281 14.66 8.38 -6.92
N GLY A 282 15.82 8.66 -7.53
CA GLY A 282 16.23 8.05 -8.79
C GLY A 282 16.77 6.64 -8.54
N LEU A 283 16.47 5.70 -9.42
CA LEU A 283 16.86 4.31 -9.30
C LEU A 283 17.88 3.93 -10.35
N ASP A 284 18.96 3.27 -9.94
CA ASP A 284 19.90 2.64 -10.85
C ASP A 284 19.38 1.23 -11.23
N PRO A 285 18.97 1.01 -12.48
CA PRO A 285 18.39 -0.27 -12.91
C PRO A 285 19.40 -1.43 -12.90
N ALA A 286 20.70 -1.16 -12.89
CA ALA A 286 21.72 -2.20 -12.88
C ALA A 286 22.01 -2.71 -11.46
N THR A 287 21.95 -1.82 -10.46
CA THR A 287 22.35 -2.14 -9.08
C THR A 287 21.20 -2.12 -8.08
N GLY A 288 20.03 -1.56 -8.45
CA GLY A 288 18.90 -1.33 -7.56
C GLY A 288 19.12 -0.25 -6.51
N LYS A 289 20.27 0.43 -6.54
CA LYS A 289 20.57 1.51 -5.59
C LYS A 289 19.77 2.76 -5.90
N MET A 290 19.51 3.51 -4.83
CA MET A 290 18.76 4.75 -4.87
C MET A 290 19.70 5.95 -4.74
N ASN A 291 19.32 7.07 -5.34
CA ASN A 291 19.85 8.40 -5.03
C ASN A 291 18.69 9.34 -4.71
N LEU A 292 18.79 10.09 -3.60
CA LEU A 292 17.78 11.09 -3.25
C LEU A 292 17.86 12.25 -4.26
N VAL A 293 16.73 12.50 -4.94
CA VAL A 293 16.62 13.58 -5.93
C VAL A 293 16.07 14.84 -5.27
N GLU A 294 14.98 14.68 -4.50
CA GLU A 294 14.26 15.81 -3.91
C GLU A 294 13.46 15.37 -2.68
N VAL A 295 13.23 16.31 -1.76
CA VAL A 295 12.22 16.19 -0.69
C VAL A 295 11.25 17.37 -0.82
N GLN A 296 10.14 17.14 -1.53
CA GLN A 296 9.15 18.16 -1.85
C GLN A 296 8.10 18.27 -0.74
N VAL A 297 8.01 19.45 -0.09
CA VAL A 297 6.91 19.76 0.84
C VAL A 297 5.61 19.97 0.07
N LEU A 298 4.53 19.33 0.53
CA LEU A 298 3.28 19.24 -0.23
C LEU A 298 2.27 20.34 0.08
N GLY A 299 2.36 20.97 1.27
CA GLY A 299 1.37 21.92 1.74
C GLY A 299 0.03 21.27 2.17
N VAL A 300 -0.03 19.95 2.27
CA VAL A 300 -1.07 19.19 3.00
C VAL A 300 -0.50 18.74 4.34
N LYS A 301 -1.35 18.34 5.29
CA LYS A 301 -0.90 17.79 6.59
C LYS A 301 -1.12 16.29 6.66
N THR A 302 -0.08 15.58 7.09
CA THR A 302 -0.10 14.12 7.24
C THR A 302 -0.43 13.42 5.92
N PRO A 303 0.45 13.51 4.90
CA PRO A 303 0.24 12.83 3.61
C PRO A 303 0.39 11.31 3.78
N ARG A 304 -0.67 10.66 4.28
CA ARG A 304 -0.68 9.22 4.57
C ARG A 304 -0.72 8.37 3.31
N GLY A 305 -1.47 8.82 2.29
CA GLY A 305 -1.60 8.14 1.01
C GLY A 305 -1.42 9.12 -0.15
N PHE A 306 -0.82 8.65 -1.21
CA PHE A 306 -0.79 9.33 -2.51
C PHE A 306 -0.90 8.29 -3.63
N GLY A 307 -1.26 8.74 -4.81
CA GLY A 307 -1.30 7.93 -6.02
C GLY A 307 -0.52 8.60 -7.15
N ILE A 308 -0.07 7.81 -8.12
CA ILE A 308 0.53 8.29 -9.37
C ILE A 308 -0.39 7.84 -10.49
N ASP A 309 -0.76 8.75 -11.39
CA ASP A 309 -1.59 8.42 -12.53
C ASP A 309 -0.89 7.42 -13.47
N PRO A 310 -1.61 6.60 -14.25
CA PRO A 310 -0.99 5.58 -15.10
C PRO A 310 -0.02 6.14 -16.16
N SER A 311 -0.14 7.41 -16.54
CA SER A 311 0.81 8.05 -17.45
C SER A 311 2.11 8.49 -16.76
N GLY A 312 2.15 8.49 -15.43
CA GLY A 312 3.28 8.96 -14.63
C GLY A 312 3.48 10.48 -14.61
N ARG A 313 2.49 11.24 -15.09
CA ARG A 313 2.62 12.71 -15.18
C ARG A 313 2.16 13.45 -13.93
N TYR A 314 1.31 12.83 -13.13
CA TYR A 314 0.72 13.46 -11.96
C TYR A 314 0.81 12.58 -10.73
N LEU A 315 1.10 13.23 -9.61
CA LEU A 315 1.03 12.66 -8.28
C LEU A 315 -0.12 13.35 -7.52
N ILE A 316 -1.01 12.56 -6.93
CA ILE A 316 -2.17 13.03 -6.17
C ILE A 316 -1.96 12.67 -4.72
N ALA A 317 -1.79 13.64 -3.84
CA ALA A 317 -1.53 13.45 -2.42
C ALA A 317 -2.73 13.87 -1.56
N GLY A 318 -3.15 12.99 -0.65
CA GLY A 318 -4.19 13.25 0.33
C GLY A 318 -3.61 13.62 1.70
N GLY A 319 -4.08 14.74 2.27
CA GLY A 319 -3.74 15.19 3.61
C GLY A 319 -4.73 14.67 4.64
N GLN A 320 -4.35 13.64 5.40
CA GLN A 320 -5.24 13.03 6.41
C GLN A 320 -5.72 14.03 7.46
N ASN A 321 -4.85 14.96 7.91
CA ASN A 321 -5.17 15.93 8.95
C ASN A 321 -5.53 17.32 8.42
N SER A 322 -5.44 17.56 7.11
CA SER A 322 -5.89 18.78 6.45
C SER A 322 -7.17 18.60 5.65
N ASN A 323 -7.65 17.35 5.50
CA ASN A 323 -8.88 16.99 4.77
C ASN A 323 -8.91 17.58 3.36
N ASP A 324 -7.76 17.58 2.68
CA ASP A 324 -7.60 18.10 1.32
C ASP A 324 -6.82 17.14 0.43
N VAL A 325 -6.88 17.40 -0.86
CA VAL A 325 -6.12 16.66 -1.88
C VAL A 325 -5.41 17.67 -2.77
N ARG A 326 -4.15 17.39 -3.10
CA ARG A 326 -3.36 18.20 -4.04
C ARG A 326 -2.81 17.37 -5.18
N VAL A 327 -2.76 17.97 -6.35
CA VAL A 327 -2.18 17.38 -7.56
C VAL A 327 -0.87 18.08 -7.87
N PHE A 328 0.16 17.27 -8.12
CA PHE A 328 1.50 17.72 -8.50
C PHE A 328 1.84 17.16 -9.88
N ARG A 329 2.43 18.00 -10.72
CA ARG A 329 3.01 17.53 -11.97
C ARG A 329 4.39 16.94 -11.72
N ILE A 330 4.63 15.74 -12.21
CA ILE A 330 5.94 15.08 -12.16
C ILE A 330 6.75 15.53 -13.38
N ASN A 331 7.93 16.08 -13.15
CA ASN A 331 8.91 16.43 -14.16
C ASN A 331 10.01 15.34 -14.14
N ALA A 332 9.81 14.24 -14.88
CA ALA A 332 10.68 13.07 -14.92
C ALA A 332 11.64 13.07 -16.12
#